data_272acc4d367bac1d300c03d6b2241a20
#
_entry.id   272acc4d367bac1d300c03d6b2241a20
#
_cell.length_a   1.000
_cell.length_b   1.000
_cell.length_c   1.000
_cell.angle_alpha   90.00
_cell.angle_beta   90.00
_cell.angle_gamma   90.00
#
_symmetry.space_group_name_H-M   'P 1'
#
loop_
_entity.id
_entity.type
_entity.pdbx_description
1 polymer ?
#
loop_
_entity_poly.entity_id
_entity_poly.type
_entity_poly.pdbx_seq_one_letter_code
_entity_poly.pdbx_strand_id
1 'polypeptide(L)'
;MPNIKSAVKRMRSNAKKTEVNTLVSSSMRTAIKKFEKEVKAGNKEEASNNLNIAVQRIDKAMSSGLVHKNKAARLKSRLTKMRNTME
;
A
#
# COMPACT_ATOMS: atom_id res chain seq x y z
N MET A 1 35.00 -11.06 -19.18
CA MET A 1 33.62 -10.93 -19.66
C MET A 1 32.94 -9.72 -19.06
N PRO A 2 32.65 -8.67 -19.84
CA PRO A 2 32.02 -7.47 -19.30
C PRO A 2 30.62 -7.71 -18.77
N ASN A 3 29.94 -8.79 -19.21
CA ASN A 3 28.55 -9.06 -18.83
C ASN A 3 28.39 -9.53 -17.37
N ILE A 4 29.45 -10.06 -16.75
CA ILE A 4 29.36 -10.56 -15.37
C ILE A 4 29.20 -9.41 -14.39
N LYS A 5 29.98 -8.34 -14.53
CA LYS A 5 29.87 -7.16 -13.66
C LYS A 5 28.52 -6.48 -13.79
N SER A 6 28.00 -6.36 -15.01
CA SER A 6 26.67 -5.79 -15.27
C SER A 6 25.57 -6.65 -14.64
N ALA A 7 25.66 -7.98 -14.74
CA ALA A 7 24.70 -8.89 -14.16
C ALA A 7 24.68 -8.79 -12.63
N VAL A 8 25.84 -8.75 -11.98
CA VAL A 8 25.94 -8.59 -10.52
C VAL A 8 25.33 -7.26 -10.08
N LYS A 9 25.59 -6.19 -10.80
CA LYS A 9 25.05 -4.87 -10.51
C LYS A 9 23.52 -4.87 -10.63
N ARG A 10 22.97 -5.53 -11.65
CA ARG A 10 21.52 -5.68 -11.83
C ARG A 10 20.89 -6.49 -10.71
N MET A 11 21.54 -7.57 -10.29
CA MET A 11 21.05 -8.40 -9.19
C MET A 11 20.97 -7.62 -7.89
N ARG A 12 21.99 -6.82 -7.57
CA ARG A 12 21.99 -5.96 -6.38
C ARG A 12 20.88 -4.90 -6.44
N SER A 13 20.72 -4.27 -7.60
CA SER A 13 19.69 -3.26 -7.82
C SER A 13 18.30 -3.87 -7.67
N ASN A 14 18.07 -5.05 -8.26
CA ASN A 14 16.79 -5.76 -8.17
C ASN A 14 16.48 -6.20 -6.74
N ALA A 15 17.47 -6.66 -5.99
CA ALA A 15 17.31 -7.04 -4.59
C ALA A 15 16.85 -5.85 -3.75
N LYS A 16 17.46 -4.68 -3.93
CA LYS A 16 17.04 -3.45 -3.25
C LYS A 16 15.61 -3.05 -3.60
N LYS A 17 15.25 -3.11 -4.88
CA LYS A 17 13.89 -2.81 -5.33
C LYS A 17 12.89 -3.78 -4.71
N THR A 18 13.20 -5.06 -4.64
CA THR A 18 12.35 -6.09 -4.04
C THR A 18 12.13 -5.79 -2.55
N GLU A 19 13.18 -5.43 -1.81
CA GLU A 19 13.07 -5.04 -0.41
C GLU A 19 12.14 -3.86 -0.21
N VAL A 20 12.37 -2.77 -0.96
CA VAL A 20 11.54 -1.56 -0.88
C VAL A 20 10.10 -1.89 -1.26
N ASN A 21 9.89 -2.68 -2.30
CA ASN A 21 8.55 -3.08 -2.76
C ASN A 21 7.82 -3.88 -1.69
N THR A 22 8.51 -4.81 -1.04
CA THR A 22 7.94 -5.61 0.06
C THR A 22 7.53 -4.71 1.23
N LEU A 23 8.37 -3.74 1.60
CA LEU A 23 8.07 -2.80 2.67
C LEU A 23 6.85 -1.93 2.33
N VAL A 24 6.76 -1.43 1.11
CA VAL A 24 5.61 -0.62 0.67
C VAL A 24 4.33 -1.45 0.68
N SER A 25 4.36 -2.68 0.15
CA SER A 25 3.20 -3.58 0.15
C SER A 25 2.76 -3.93 1.56
N SER A 26 3.69 -4.27 2.46
CA SER A 26 3.39 -4.60 3.85
C SER A 26 2.79 -3.41 4.58
N SER A 27 3.34 -2.22 4.36
CA SER A 27 2.85 -0.98 4.96
C SER A 27 1.41 -0.70 4.52
N MET A 28 1.11 -0.87 3.24
CA MET A 28 -0.24 -0.70 2.69
C MET A 28 -1.22 -1.68 3.33
N ARG A 29 -0.88 -2.96 3.37
CA ARG A 29 -1.73 -4.00 3.97
C ARG A 29 -1.99 -3.74 5.44
N THR A 30 -0.96 -3.34 6.18
CA THR A 30 -1.08 -3.02 7.60
C THR A 30 -2.02 -1.84 7.81
N ALA A 31 -1.89 -0.79 7.01
CA ALA A 31 -2.76 0.38 7.09
C ALA A 31 -4.23 0.01 6.81
N ILE A 32 -4.47 -0.83 5.81
CA ILE A 32 -5.82 -1.30 5.47
C ILE A 32 -6.42 -2.12 6.61
N LYS A 33 -5.65 -3.03 7.19
CA LYS A 33 -6.10 -3.86 8.31
C LYS A 33 -6.44 -3.02 9.54
N LYS A 34 -5.63 -2.02 9.86
CA LYS A 34 -5.90 -1.10 10.95
C LYS A 34 -7.21 -0.35 10.73
N PHE A 35 -7.43 0.13 9.51
CA PHE A 35 -8.66 0.79 9.13
C PHE A 35 -9.87 -0.13 9.33
N GLU A 36 -9.81 -1.35 8.80
CA GLU A 36 -10.89 -2.32 8.93
C GLU A 36 -11.19 -2.66 10.39
N LYS A 37 -10.16 -2.77 11.21
CA LYS A 37 -10.29 -3.02 12.64
C LYS A 37 -11.06 -1.88 13.31
N GLU A 38 -10.73 -0.64 13.01
CA GLU A 38 -11.40 0.51 13.60
C GLU A 38 -12.85 0.64 13.11
N VAL A 39 -13.12 0.27 11.87
CA VAL A 39 -14.48 0.22 11.33
C VAL A 39 -15.32 -0.79 12.11
N LYS A 40 -14.79 -1.98 12.35
CA LYS A 40 -15.46 -3.03 13.14
C LYS A 40 -15.67 -2.61 14.59
N ALA A 41 -14.73 -1.86 15.16
CA ALA A 41 -14.83 -1.36 16.52
C ALA A 41 -15.79 -0.19 16.66
N GLY A 42 -16.21 0.41 15.55
CA GLY A 42 -17.13 1.54 15.56
C GLY A 42 -16.48 2.88 15.88
N ASN A 43 -15.15 2.96 15.87
CA ASN A 43 -14.40 4.18 16.15
C ASN A 43 -14.31 5.07 14.90
N LYS A 44 -15.28 5.94 14.71
CA LYS A 44 -15.41 6.80 13.54
C LYS A 44 -14.20 7.69 13.31
N GLU A 45 -13.73 8.33 14.36
CA GLU A 45 -12.60 9.26 14.30
C GLU A 45 -11.30 8.54 13.92
N GLU A 46 -11.01 7.43 14.59
CA GLU A 46 -9.84 6.60 14.30
C GLU A 46 -9.93 5.98 12.90
N ALA A 47 -11.13 5.56 12.50
CA ALA A 47 -11.35 5.03 11.17
C ALA A 47 -11.06 6.10 10.10
N SER A 48 -11.45 7.34 10.31
CA SER A 48 -11.17 8.44 9.39
C SER A 48 -9.67 8.70 9.28
N ASN A 49 -8.95 8.72 10.40
CA ASN A 49 -7.50 8.89 10.43
C ASN A 49 -6.81 7.75 9.72
N ASN A 50 -7.21 6.52 9.98
CA ASN A 50 -6.64 5.34 9.36
C ASN A 50 -6.98 5.25 7.87
N LEU A 51 -8.16 5.75 7.47
CA LEU A 51 -8.52 5.84 6.05
C LEU A 51 -7.54 6.75 5.30
N ASN A 52 -7.22 7.92 5.85
CA ASN A 52 -6.27 8.85 5.24
C ASN A 52 -4.89 8.19 5.09
N ILE A 53 -4.43 7.49 6.11
CA ILE A 53 -3.15 6.78 6.09
C ILE A 53 -3.19 5.68 5.02
N ALA A 54 -4.27 4.90 4.98
CA ALA A 54 -4.42 3.82 4.01
C ALA A 54 -4.40 4.35 2.57
N VAL A 55 -5.11 5.46 2.30
CA VAL A 55 -5.13 6.10 0.99
C VAL A 55 -3.73 6.55 0.58
N GLN A 56 -2.98 7.16 1.49
CA GLN A 56 -1.60 7.57 1.24
C GLN A 56 -0.71 6.39 0.88
N ARG A 57 -0.87 5.27 1.59
CA ARG A 57 -0.09 4.05 1.34
C ARG A 57 -0.46 3.41 0.01
N ILE A 58 -1.75 3.42 -0.35
CA ILE A 58 -2.23 2.92 -1.64
C ILE A 58 -1.65 3.77 -2.78
N ASP A 59 -1.67 5.10 -2.63
CA ASP A 59 -1.11 6.01 -3.63
C ASP A 59 0.38 5.80 -3.80
N LYS A 60 1.11 5.59 -2.72
CA LYS A 60 2.54 5.31 -2.76
C LYS A 60 2.83 4.00 -3.50
N ALA A 61 2.05 2.95 -3.23
CA ALA A 61 2.19 1.67 -3.91
C ALA A 61 1.88 1.80 -5.40
N MET A 62 0.88 2.60 -5.76
CA MET A 62 0.55 2.88 -7.15
C MET A 62 1.70 3.63 -7.85
N SER A 63 2.27 4.65 -7.22
CA SER A 63 3.40 5.42 -7.76
C SER A 63 4.63 4.55 -7.95
N SER A 64 4.83 3.55 -7.09
CA SER A 64 5.95 2.60 -7.19
C SER A 64 5.71 1.49 -8.23
N GLY A 65 4.53 1.46 -8.85
CA GLY A 65 4.18 0.44 -9.84
C GLY A 65 3.78 -0.91 -9.26
N LEU A 66 3.60 -1.02 -7.95
CA LEU A 66 3.21 -2.27 -7.28
C LEU A 66 1.72 -2.55 -7.43
N VAL A 67 0.93 -1.51 -7.53
CA VAL A 67 -0.53 -1.60 -7.66
C VAL A 67 -0.95 -0.82 -8.89
N HIS A 68 -1.74 -1.45 -9.75
CA HIS A 68 -2.29 -0.78 -10.92
C HIS A 68 -3.30 0.28 -10.49
N LYS A 69 -3.37 1.39 -11.26
CA LYS A 69 -4.29 2.50 -10.95
C LYS A 69 -5.74 2.06 -10.75
N ASN A 70 -6.20 1.06 -11.51
CA ASN A 70 -7.55 0.56 -11.40
C ASN A 70 -7.78 -0.16 -10.06
N LYS A 71 -6.82 -0.97 -9.63
CA LYS A 71 -6.87 -1.63 -8.33
C LYS A 71 -6.81 -0.63 -7.19
N ALA A 72 -5.94 0.38 -7.30
CA ALA A 72 -5.83 1.46 -6.32
C ALA A 72 -7.16 2.21 -6.19
N ALA A 73 -7.79 2.55 -7.30
CA ALA A 73 -9.09 3.22 -7.31
C ALA A 73 -10.17 2.38 -6.64
N ARG A 74 -10.20 1.07 -6.92
CA ARG A 74 -11.16 0.15 -6.29
C ARG A 74 -10.95 0.05 -4.78
N LEU A 75 -9.71 -0.06 -4.34
CA LEU A 75 -9.37 -0.11 -2.91
C LEU A 75 -9.80 1.17 -2.21
N LYS A 76 -9.47 2.32 -2.77
CA LYS A 76 -9.86 3.62 -2.19
C LYS A 76 -11.37 3.74 -2.10
N SER A 77 -12.09 3.38 -3.15
CA SER A 77 -13.54 3.43 -3.19
C SER A 77 -14.15 2.51 -2.14
N ARG A 78 -13.65 1.27 -2.03
CA ARG A 78 -14.11 0.30 -1.04
C ARG A 78 -13.93 0.82 0.39
N LEU A 79 -12.74 1.33 0.71
CA LEU A 79 -12.44 1.84 2.03
C LEU A 79 -13.29 3.07 2.37
N THR A 80 -13.47 3.96 1.40
CA THR A 80 -14.31 5.15 1.57
C THR A 80 -15.76 4.76 1.85
N LYS A 81 -16.29 3.78 1.13
CA LYS A 81 -17.65 3.26 1.37
C LYS A 81 -17.78 2.67 2.77
N MET A 82 -16.80 1.89 3.21
CA MET A 82 -16.78 1.32 4.56
C MET A 82 -16.84 2.44 5.61
N ARG A 83 -16.08 3.50 5.41
CA ARG A 83 -16.09 4.64 6.32
C ARG A 83 -17.44 5.36 6.31
N ASN A 84 -18.03 5.55 5.14
CA ASN A 84 -19.30 6.26 5.00
C ASN A 84 -20.51 5.47 5.56
N THR A 85 -20.41 4.15 5.64
CA THR A 85 -21.46 3.32 6.26
C THR A 85 -21.39 3.36 7.78
N MET A 86 -20.34 3.89 8.37
CA MET A 86 -20.25 4.12 9.82
C MET A 86 -21.11 5.34 10.19
N GLU A 87 -21.88 5.20 11.22
CA GLU A 87 -22.68 6.30 11.75
C GLU A 87 -22.14 6.84 13.06
#